data_6fa68a14d02451101ce91b71c32b0e41
#
_entry.id   6fa68a14d02451101ce91b71c32b0e41
#
_cell.length_a   1.000
_cell.length_b   1.000
_cell.length_c   1.000
_cell.angle_alpha   90.00
_cell.angle_beta   90.00
_cell.angle_gamma   90.00
#
_symmetry.space_group_name_H-M   'P 1'
#
loop_
_entity.id
_entity.type
_entity.pdbx_description
1 polymer ?
#
loop_
_entity_poly.entity_id
_entity_poly.type
_entity_poly.pdbx_seq_one_letter_code
_entity_poly.pdbx_strand_id
1 'polypeptide(L)'
;MVENERRKKLLETVKKFNTTQKTEVFTLGNEIETLEVIPSSVDQVDKFIGGGFKHGAHTIVWGNYSVGKTALILTTIANAQKLGKLVCYLNNEKPIEPERFKFFGINLDDLFYIEAPENAEQALEAIRTLCKEKVIDLFVIDSLNGLCPKSVQEEKEGKERSLEKKNVASLPLVLSNFYNVVNAHVFRSRASVIWIGQARTKGIGSYFVHMGLSGGNAQEFYAYQIIAMRRGQNSNAPVKKIKEYFLNPDGKLRFQTVEETIGFSVVLKLDKTNSCQSAKEKSEIEIPFYYESGFKQPKEQVEIFRIDQEASEEDKQRINQLLIEKGILKDNPFVPLHVDTIIIDDIKPEINVVDGNGNTLKESEEYKVSNKKTITLDTPKKKRGRPKKV
;
A
#
# COMPACT_ATOMS: atom_id res chain seq x y z
N MET A 1 34.45 -33.12 33.34
CA MET A 1 34.59 -34.24 32.38
C MET A 1 33.23 -34.79 31.93
N VAL A 2 32.32 -35.18 32.84
CA VAL A 2 31.02 -35.78 32.52
C VAL A 2 30.12 -34.89 31.62
N GLU A 3 30.18 -33.59 31.81
CA GLU A 3 29.39 -32.62 31.02
C GLU A 3 29.83 -32.54 29.55
N ASN A 4 31.11 -32.71 29.27
CA ASN A 4 31.66 -32.70 27.93
C ASN A 4 31.35 -33.97 27.13
N GLU A 5 31.24 -35.12 27.77
CA GLU A 5 30.86 -36.40 27.13
C GLU A 5 29.34 -36.38 26.77
N ARG A 6 28.48 -35.89 27.67
CA ARG A 6 27.06 -35.76 27.40
C ARG A 6 26.81 -34.83 26.19
N ARG A 7 27.50 -33.69 26.12
CA ARG A 7 27.42 -32.77 24.97
C ARG A 7 27.86 -33.41 23.68
N LYS A 8 28.97 -34.17 23.70
CA LYS A 8 29.50 -34.88 22.52
C LYS A 8 28.49 -35.92 22.02
N LYS A 9 27.93 -36.72 22.92
CA LYS A 9 26.90 -37.73 22.61
C LYS A 9 25.63 -37.07 22.03
N LEU A 10 25.22 -35.90 22.57
CA LEU A 10 24.09 -35.13 22.04
C LEU A 10 24.34 -34.69 20.59
N LEU A 11 25.51 -34.10 20.31
CA LEU A 11 25.87 -33.63 18.95
C LEU A 11 25.92 -34.76 17.93
N GLU A 12 26.44 -35.95 18.32
CA GLU A 12 26.44 -37.14 17.48
C GLU A 12 25.00 -37.65 17.20
N THR A 13 24.16 -37.61 18.20
CA THR A 13 22.73 -38.03 18.09
C THR A 13 21.99 -37.07 17.16
N VAL A 14 22.17 -35.76 17.31
CA VAL A 14 21.59 -34.69 16.45
C VAL A 14 22.02 -34.86 14.99
N LYS A 15 23.31 -35.04 14.74
CA LYS A 15 23.83 -35.30 13.38
C LYS A 15 23.19 -36.54 12.76
N LYS A 16 23.12 -37.65 13.51
CA LYS A 16 22.50 -38.87 13.03
C LYS A 16 21.04 -38.68 12.72
N PHE A 17 20.30 -37.96 13.56
CA PHE A 17 18.87 -37.67 13.37
C PHE A 17 18.65 -36.82 12.11
N ASN A 18 19.39 -35.68 11.94
CA ASN A 18 19.28 -34.81 10.78
C ASN A 18 19.59 -35.56 9.49
N THR A 19 20.61 -36.41 9.47
CA THR A 19 20.96 -37.27 8.33
C THR A 19 19.83 -38.24 8.00
N THR A 20 19.23 -38.90 9.01
CA THR A 20 18.12 -39.86 8.83
C THR A 20 16.88 -39.17 8.28
N GLN A 21 16.57 -37.95 8.73
CA GLN A 21 15.41 -37.17 8.28
C GLN A 21 15.65 -36.43 6.96
N LYS A 22 16.88 -36.42 6.44
CA LYS A 22 17.31 -35.64 5.26
C LYS A 22 16.94 -34.15 5.37
N THR A 23 16.84 -33.63 6.57
CA THR A 23 16.51 -32.24 6.88
C THR A 23 17.22 -31.82 8.16
N GLU A 24 17.64 -30.57 8.23
CA GLU A 24 18.13 -29.98 9.47
C GLU A 24 16.94 -29.66 10.41
N VAL A 25 16.66 -30.60 11.31
CA VAL A 25 15.63 -30.45 12.34
C VAL A 25 16.19 -29.78 13.58
N PHE A 26 17.45 -30.09 13.91
CA PHE A 26 18.15 -29.52 15.06
C PHE A 26 19.29 -28.61 14.59
N THR A 27 19.36 -27.45 15.21
CA THR A 27 20.50 -26.51 15.07
C THR A 27 20.93 -26.02 16.46
N LEU A 28 22.15 -25.59 16.60
CA LEU A 28 22.63 -24.97 17.84
C LEU A 28 22.09 -23.54 17.98
N GLY A 29 21.85 -23.11 19.22
CA GLY A 29 21.29 -21.77 19.46
C GLY A 29 22.12 -20.61 18.91
N ASN A 30 23.44 -20.78 18.82
CA ASN A 30 24.36 -19.80 18.20
C ASN A 30 24.35 -19.84 16.66
N GLU A 31 23.75 -20.84 16.06
CA GLU A 31 23.58 -20.99 14.61
C GLU A 31 22.19 -20.52 14.14
N ILE A 32 21.33 -20.05 15.07
CA ILE A 32 20.02 -19.48 14.73
C ILE A 32 20.26 -18.19 13.95
N GLU A 33 19.88 -18.22 12.68
CA GLU A 33 19.96 -17.05 11.81
C GLU A 33 18.97 -15.96 12.20
N THR A 34 19.42 -14.71 12.15
CA THR A 34 18.51 -13.57 12.21
C THR A 34 17.68 -13.52 10.93
N LEU A 35 16.37 -13.65 11.08
CA LEU A 35 15.49 -13.54 9.93
C LEU A 35 15.55 -12.13 9.31
N GLU A 36 15.73 -12.07 8.01
CA GLU A 36 15.68 -10.85 7.22
C GLU A 36 14.29 -10.20 7.28
N VAL A 37 14.19 -9.00 6.77
CA VAL A 37 12.96 -8.23 6.64
C VAL A 37 12.80 -7.69 5.23
N ILE A 38 11.57 -7.48 4.79
CA ILE A 38 11.24 -6.71 3.60
C ILE A 38 10.81 -5.31 4.08
N PRO A 39 11.63 -4.26 3.86
CA PRO A 39 11.26 -2.90 4.23
C PRO A 39 10.06 -2.40 3.42
N SER A 40 9.22 -1.60 4.04
CA SER A 40 8.07 -0.97 3.36
C SER A 40 8.48 0.16 2.41
N SER A 41 9.72 0.65 2.50
CA SER A 41 10.18 1.91 1.89
C SER A 41 9.55 3.17 2.51
N VAL A 42 8.98 3.05 3.70
CA VAL A 42 8.51 4.18 4.52
C VAL A 42 9.31 4.13 5.83
N ASP A 43 10.38 4.90 5.92
CA ASP A 43 11.39 4.82 6.99
C ASP A 43 10.79 4.85 8.39
N GLN A 44 9.76 5.68 8.60
CA GLN A 44 9.10 5.80 9.91
C GLN A 44 8.34 4.51 10.27
N VAL A 45 7.71 3.87 9.29
CA VAL A 45 7.03 2.57 9.45
C VAL A 45 8.06 1.50 9.73
N ASP A 46 9.11 1.42 8.92
CA ASP A 46 10.14 0.39 9.04
C ASP A 46 10.82 0.45 10.42
N LYS A 47 11.20 1.63 10.88
CA LYS A 47 11.74 1.82 12.25
C LYS A 47 10.74 1.40 13.33
N PHE A 48 9.46 1.69 13.13
CA PHE A 48 8.41 1.38 14.09
C PHE A 48 8.17 -0.13 14.22
N ILE A 49 8.18 -0.87 13.09
CA ILE A 49 7.90 -2.31 13.06
C ILE A 49 9.15 -3.20 13.18
N GLY A 50 10.33 -2.60 13.39
CA GLY A 50 11.58 -3.35 13.58
C GLY A 50 12.31 -3.70 12.28
N GLY A 51 12.30 -2.79 11.31
CA GLY A 51 13.05 -2.84 10.06
C GLY A 51 12.22 -3.21 8.84
N GLY A 52 11.01 -3.74 9.02
CA GLY A 52 10.14 -4.17 7.92
C GLY A 52 9.33 -5.41 8.24
N PHE A 53 8.76 -6.01 7.20
CA PHE A 53 7.96 -7.24 7.27
C PHE A 53 8.87 -8.47 7.36
N LYS A 54 8.71 -9.26 8.41
CA LYS A 54 9.63 -10.34 8.76
C LYS A 54 9.52 -11.53 7.81
N HIS A 55 10.66 -12.01 7.31
CA HIS A 55 10.73 -13.26 6.56
C HIS A 55 10.32 -14.47 7.41
N GLY A 56 9.66 -15.44 6.77
CA GLY A 56 9.19 -16.65 7.44
C GLY A 56 8.04 -16.43 8.44
N ALA A 57 7.31 -15.32 8.33
CA ALA A 57 6.32 -14.92 9.31
C ALA A 57 5.06 -14.29 8.69
N HIS A 58 3.97 -14.31 9.46
CA HIS A 58 2.72 -13.66 9.11
C HIS A 58 2.63 -12.28 9.78
N THR A 59 2.31 -11.26 9.00
CA THR A 59 1.98 -9.91 9.48
C THR A 59 0.55 -9.57 9.08
N ILE A 60 -0.23 -9.00 9.98
CA ILE A 60 -1.58 -8.54 9.72
C ILE A 60 -1.60 -7.01 9.76
N VAL A 61 -2.09 -6.39 8.70
CA VAL A 61 -2.32 -4.95 8.61
C VAL A 61 -3.82 -4.73 8.51
N TRP A 62 -4.44 -4.15 9.53
CA TRP A 62 -5.88 -4.02 9.60
C TRP A 62 -6.33 -2.60 9.96
N GLY A 63 -7.59 -2.29 9.70
CA GLY A 63 -8.19 -0.99 10.02
C GLY A 63 -9.38 -0.65 9.14
N ASN A 64 -9.96 0.52 9.32
CA ASN A 64 -11.08 1.01 8.53
C ASN A 64 -10.71 1.14 7.04
N TYR A 65 -11.72 1.27 6.18
CA TYR A 65 -11.50 1.57 4.76
C TYR A 65 -10.86 2.96 4.58
N SER A 66 -10.17 3.14 3.46
CA SER A 66 -9.56 4.42 3.05
C SER A 66 -8.56 5.02 4.05
N VAL A 67 -7.87 4.19 4.86
CA VAL A 67 -6.80 4.62 5.78
C VAL A 67 -5.38 4.37 5.22
N GLY A 68 -5.26 3.94 3.97
CA GLY A 68 -3.96 3.74 3.32
C GLY A 68 -3.35 2.34 3.47
N LYS A 69 -4.06 1.32 3.97
CA LYS A 69 -3.55 -0.07 4.10
C LYS A 69 -2.97 -0.60 2.79
N THR A 70 -3.80 -0.68 1.75
CA THR A 70 -3.38 -1.16 0.43
C THR A 70 -2.24 -0.31 -0.15
N ALA A 71 -2.26 1.01 0.04
CA ALA A 71 -1.19 1.89 -0.42
C ALA A 71 0.16 1.57 0.25
N LEU A 72 0.18 1.32 1.57
CA LEU A 72 1.38 0.91 2.28
C LEU A 72 1.93 -0.41 1.71
N ILE A 73 1.05 -1.38 1.46
CA ILE A 73 1.45 -2.68 0.96
C ILE A 73 1.90 -2.60 -0.51
N LEU A 74 1.23 -1.81 -1.36
CA LEU A 74 1.70 -1.59 -2.74
C LEU A 74 3.09 -0.92 -2.77
N THR A 75 3.35 0.03 -1.87
CA THR A 75 4.69 0.62 -1.70
C THR A 75 5.71 -0.44 -1.28
N THR A 76 5.33 -1.35 -0.38
CA THR A 76 6.16 -2.48 0.05
C THR A 76 6.47 -3.44 -1.10
N ILE A 77 5.47 -3.79 -1.93
CA ILE A 77 5.65 -4.65 -3.11
C ILE A 77 6.66 -4.04 -4.08
N ALA A 78 6.49 -2.76 -4.41
CA ALA A 78 7.42 -2.07 -5.30
C ALA A 78 8.86 -2.08 -4.75
N ASN A 79 9.01 -1.96 -3.44
CA ASN A 79 10.33 -2.06 -2.81
C ASN A 79 10.87 -3.49 -2.81
N ALA A 80 10.02 -4.49 -2.54
CA ALA A 80 10.42 -5.90 -2.61
C ALA A 80 10.94 -6.27 -4.01
N GLN A 81 10.24 -5.86 -5.07
CA GLN A 81 10.71 -6.09 -6.45
C GLN A 81 12.04 -5.40 -6.74
N LYS A 82 12.27 -4.17 -6.25
CA LYS A 82 13.58 -3.48 -6.37
C LYS A 82 14.71 -4.23 -5.67
N LEU A 83 14.40 -4.98 -4.62
CA LEU A 83 15.33 -5.86 -3.92
C LEU A 83 15.47 -7.25 -4.58
N GLY A 84 14.88 -7.45 -5.77
CA GLY A 84 14.91 -8.72 -6.50
C GLY A 84 14.03 -9.81 -5.90
N LYS A 85 13.05 -9.45 -5.06
CA LYS A 85 12.14 -10.39 -4.41
C LYS A 85 10.93 -10.70 -5.30
N LEU A 86 10.54 -11.97 -5.37
CA LEU A 86 9.36 -12.42 -6.08
C LEU A 86 8.10 -12.26 -5.21
N VAL A 87 7.08 -11.64 -5.79
CA VAL A 87 5.86 -11.26 -5.07
C VAL A 87 4.63 -11.92 -5.66
N CYS A 88 3.81 -12.51 -4.80
CA CYS A 88 2.47 -13.00 -5.13
C CYS A 88 1.40 -12.15 -4.43
N TYR A 89 0.50 -11.55 -5.21
CA TYR A 89 -0.61 -10.75 -4.73
C TYR A 89 -1.93 -11.46 -4.98
N LEU A 90 -2.63 -11.80 -3.93
CA LEU A 90 -3.97 -12.37 -4.00
C LEU A 90 -5.00 -11.27 -3.75
N ASN A 91 -5.81 -10.99 -4.75
CA ASN A 91 -6.91 -10.03 -4.70
C ASN A 91 -8.25 -10.74 -4.69
N ASN A 92 -9.01 -10.54 -3.63
CA ASN A 92 -10.36 -11.08 -3.48
C ASN A 92 -11.38 -10.04 -2.96
N GLU A 93 -11.03 -8.75 -3.11
CA GLU A 93 -11.92 -7.66 -2.63
C GLU A 93 -12.55 -6.91 -3.81
N LYS A 94 -11.75 -6.23 -4.62
CA LYS A 94 -12.21 -5.39 -5.73
C LYS A 94 -11.18 -5.42 -6.84
N PRO A 95 -11.61 -5.32 -8.12
CA PRO A 95 -10.67 -5.16 -9.23
C PRO A 95 -9.72 -3.99 -8.96
N ILE A 96 -8.45 -4.17 -9.23
CA ILE A 96 -7.43 -3.13 -9.15
C ILE A 96 -6.94 -2.86 -10.57
N GLU A 97 -7.07 -1.62 -11.02
CA GLU A 97 -6.59 -1.21 -12.33
C GLU A 97 -5.05 -1.32 -12.41
N PRO A 98 -4.48 -1.80 -13.53
CA PRO A 98 -3.03 -1.90 -13.73
C PRO A 98 -2.29 -0.59 -13.49
N GLU A 99 -2.91 0.56 -13.82
CA GLU A 99 -2.38 1.90 -13.60
C GLU A 99 -2.09 2.17 -12.14
N ARG A 100 -2.89 1.63 -11.22
CA ARG A 100 -2.67 1.77 -9.78
C ARG A 100 -1.39 1.07 -9.33
N PHE A 101 -1.10 -0.12 -9.86
CA PHE A 101 0.17 -0.80 -9.57
C PHE A 101 1.35 0.00 -10.12
N LYS A 102 1.25 0.50 -11.36
CA LYS A 102 2.28 1.33 -12.00
C LYS A 102 2.52 2.63 -11.24
N PHE A 103 1.47 3.25 -10.70
CA PHE A 103 1.57 4.46 -9.86
C PHE A 103 2.49 4.23 -8.64
N PHE A 104 2.45 3.07 -8.01
CA PHE A 104 3.34 2.72 -6.90
C PHE A 104 4.73 2.26 -7.38
N GLY A 105 4.95 2.11 -8.68
CA GLY A 105 6.21 1.67 -9.27
C GLY A 105 6.38 0.14 -9.25
N ILE A 106 5.27 -0.59 -9.28
CA ILE A 106 5.27 -2.06 -9.35
C ILE A 106 5.44 -2.48 -10.80
N ASN A 107 6.39 -3.39 -11.06
CA ASN A 107 6.54 -4.06 -12.34
C ASN A 107 5.50 -5.18 -12.44
N LEU A 108 4.60 -5.09 -13.41
CA LEU A 108 3.53 -6.07 -13.58
C LEU A 108 4.03 -7.40 -14.17
N ASP A 109 5.13 -7.38 -14.92
CA ASP A 109 5.73 -8.59 -15.50
C ASP A 109 6.31 -9.52 -14.43
N ASP A 110 6.70 -8.94 -13.27
CA ASP A 110 7.26 -9.66 -12.12
C ASP A 110 6.25 -9.81 -10.96
N LEU A 111 4.96 -9.51 -11.21
CA LEU A 111 3.91 -9.65 -10.20
C LEU A 111 3.05 -10.89 -10.48
N PHE A 112 3.17 -11.91 -9.63
CA PHE A 112 2.26 -13.05 -9.66
C PHE A 112 0.92 -12.65 -9.04
N TYR A 113 -0.14 -12.65 -9.85
CA TYR A 113 -1.44 -12.12 -9.45
C TYR A 113 -2.50 -13.21 -9.45
N ILE A 114 -3.16 -13.40 -8.31
CA ILE A 114 -4.30 -14.30 -8.15
C ILE A 114 -5.54 -13.44 -7.99
N GLU A 115 -6.43 -13.47 -8.97
CA GLU A 115 -7.65 -12.67 -8.97
C GLU A 115 -8.88 -13.52 -8.68
N ALA A 116 -9.68 -13.05 -7.73
CA ALA A 116 -11.01 -13.57 -7.43
C ALA A 116 -11.06 -15.11 -7.37
N PRO A 117 -10.32 -15.76 -6.46
CA PRO A 117 -10.37 -17.22 -6.32
C PRO A 117 -11.80 -17.67 -6.01
N GLU A 118 -12.18 -18.84 -6.50
CA GLU A 118 -13.55 -19.36 -6.33
C GLU A 118 -13.97 -19.46 -4.86
N ASN A 119 -13.03 -19.84 -4.00
CA ASN A 119 -13.27 -19.95 -2.56
C ASN A 119 -11.98 -19.76 -1.76
N ALA A 120 -12.11 -19.63 -0.45
CA ALA A 120 -10.99 -19.45 0.46
C ALA A 120 -10.00 -20.61 0.43
N GLU A 121 -10.49 -21.84 0.33
CA GLU A 121 -9.67 -23.05 0.31
C GLU A 121 -8.76 -23.09 -0.93
N GLN A 122 -9.27 -22.73 -2.10
CA GLN A 122 -8.49 -22.64 -3.34
C GLN A 122 -7.37 -21.58 -3.21
N ALA A 123 -7.71 -20.39 -2.72
CA ALA A 123 -6.76 -19.31 -2.49
C ALA A 123 -5.62 -19.72 -1.56
N LEU A 124 -5.99 -20.32 -0.43
CA LEU A 124 -5.04 -20.73 0.61
C LEU A 124 -4.18 -21.93 0.18
N GLU A 125 -4.73 -22.84 -0.64
CA GLU A 125 -3.99 -23.98 -1.20
C GLU A 125 -2.93 -23.50 -2.22
N ALA A 126 -3.23 -22.49 -3.02
CA ALA A 126 -2.25 -21.88 -3.91
C ALA A 126 -1.06 -21.33 -3.11
N ILE A 127 -1.31 -20.58 -2.02
CA ILE A 127 -0.25 -20.08 -1.14
C ILE A 127 0.55 -21.23 -0.53
N ARG A 128 -0.12 -22.27 -0.05
CA ARG A 128 0.53 -23.45 0.52
C ARG A 128 1.47 -24.13 -0.46
N THR A 129 1.02 -24.29 -1.71
CA THR A 129 1.80 -24.91 -2.77
C THR A 129 3.06 -24.11 -3.08
N LEU A 130 2.92 -22.79 -3.30
CA LEU A 130 4.05 -21.91 -3.58
C LEU A 130 5.04 -21.82 -2.40
N CYS A 131 4.55 -21.85 -1.14
CA CYS A 131 5.42 -21.93 0.03
C CYS A 131 6.24 -23.23 0.09
N LYS A 132 5.65 -24.36 -0.31
CA LYS A 132 6.38 -25.65 -0.36
C LYS A 132 7.52 -25.61 -1.38
N GLU A 133 7.27 -25.02 -2.54
CA GLU A 133 8.25 -24.88 -3.62
C GLU A 133 9.30 -23.80 -3.32
N LYS A 134 9.10 -22.96 -2.30
CA LYS A 134 10.01 -21.88 -1.87
C LYS A 134 10.35 -20.88 -2.98
N VAL A 135 9.40 -20.58 -3.84
CA VAL A 135 9.62 -19.73 -5.04
C VAL A 135 9.14 -18.30 -4.88
N ILE A 136 8.43 -17.97 -3.81
CA ILE A 136 7.91 -16.62 -3.52
C ILE A 136 8.49 -16.10 -2.22
N ASP A 137 8.96 -14.85 -2.24
CA ASP A 137 9.50 -14.16 -1.05
C ASP A 137 8.42 -13.39 -0.27
N LEU A 138 7.41 -12.86 -0.96
CA LEU A 138 6.34 -12.07 -0.37
C LEU A 138 4.97 -12.48 -0.90
N PHE A 139 4.10 -12.89 0.01
CA PHE A 139 2.67 -13.05 -0.26
C PHE A 139 1.88 -11.88 0.32
N VAL A 140 0.96 -11.35 -0.44
CA VAL A 140 -0.02 -10.36 0.01
C VAL A 140 -1.41 -10.88 -0.23
N ILE A 141 -2.27 -10.84 0.78
CA ILE A 141 -3.68 -11.24 0.71
C ILE A 141 -4.56 -10.00 0.98
N ASP A 142 -5.20 -9.49 -0.05
CA ASP A 142 -6.08 -8.31 -0.02
C ASP A 142 -7.49 -8.69 -0.48
N SER A 143 -8.39 -8.99 0.42
CA SER A 143 -8.27 -8.90 1.86
C SER A 143 -8.72 -10.22 2.53
N LEU A 144 -8.34 -10.38 3.79
CA LEU A 144 -8.80 -11.50 4.63
C LEU A 144 -10.32 -11.60 4.72
N ASN A 145 -10.99 -10.45 4.66
CA ASN A 145 -12.44 -10.36 4.75
C ASN A 145 -13.19 -10.81 3.47
N GLY A 146 -12.51 -10.78 2.32
CA GLY A 146 -13.04 -11.24 1.05
C GLY A 146 -12.99 -12.76 0.87
N LEU A 147 -12.23 -13.48 1.72
CA LEU A 147 -12.14 -14.93 1.65
C LEU A 147 -13.49 -15.57 2.01
N CYS A 148 -14.12 -16.23 1.04
CA CYS A 148 -15.37 -16.94 1.21
C CYS A 148 -15.12 -18.45 1.24
N PRO A 149 -15.35 -19.14 2.38
CA PRO A 149 -15.20 -20.58 2.45
C PRO A 149 -16.14 -21.33 1.51
N LYS A 150 -15.67 -22.45 0.95
CA LYS A 150 -16.48 -23.32 0.08
C LYS A 150 -17.79 -23.75 0.76
N SER A 151 -17.75 -24.05 2.04
CA SER A 151 -18.92 -24.42 2.84
C SER A 151 -19.99 -23.32 2.97
N VAL A 152 -19.66 -22.08 2.61
CA VAL A 152 -20.62 -20.96 2.55
C VAL A 152 -21.30 -20.92 1.19
N GLN A 153 -20.61 -21.32 0.14
CA GLN A 153 -21.09 -21.27 -1.25
C GLN A 153 -21.86 -22.53 -1.65
N GLU A 154 -21.40 -23.70 -1.18
CA GLU A 154 -21.92 -24.99 -1.59
C GLU A 154 -22.53 -25.77 -0.42
N GLU A 155 -23.56 -26.54 -0.70
CA GLU A 155 -24.08 -27.61 0.17
C GLU A 155 -23.29 -28.90 -0.05
N LYS A 156 -23.56 -29.90 0.82
CA LYS A 156 -23.11 -31.27 0.58
C LYS A 156 -23.61 -31.69 -0.81
N GLU A 157 -22.73 -32.30 -1.62
CA GLU A 157 -23.00 -32.71 -3.02
C GLU A 157 -22.77 -31.63 -4.10
N GLY A 158 -22.13 -30.50 -3.79
CA GLY A 158 -21.77 -29.50 -4.80
C GLY A 158 -22.94 -28.65 -5.32
N LYS A 159 -24.08 -28.67 -4.65
CA LYS A 159 -25.21 -27.79 -4.96
C LYS A 159 -24.98 -26.39 -4.41
N GLU A 160 -25.36 -25.36 -5.17
CA GLU A 160 -25.33 -23.99 -4.67
C GLU A 160 -26.18 -23.84 -3.42
N ARG A 161 -25.62 -23.16 -2.44
CA ARG A 161 -26.28 -22.95 -1.15
C ARG A 161 -27.20 -21.73 -1.19
N SER A 162 -28.40 -21.86 -0.61
CA SER A 162 -29.31 -20.72 -0.43
C SER A 162 -28.67 -19.66 0.48
N LEU A 163 -28.75 -18.37 0.06
CA LEU A 163 -28.27 -17.21 0.83
C LEU A 163 -28.98 -17.02 2.17
N GLU A 164 -30.15 -17.65 2.36
CA GLU A 164 -30.93 -17.58 3.61
C GLU A 164 -30.30 -18.41 4.74
N LYS A 165 -29.49 -19.43 4.40
CA LYS A 165 -28.86 -20.29 5.39
C LYS A 165 -27.67 -19.60 6.06
N LYS A 166 -27.79 -19.30 7.36
CA LYS A 166 -26.71 -18.70 8.16
C LYS A 166 -25.57 -19.71 8.36
N ASN A 167 -24.36 -19.30 8.02
CA ASN A 167 -23.13 -20.01 8.40
C ASN A 167 -22.44 -19.26 9.53
N VAL A 168 -22.24 -19.94 10.65
CA VAL A 168 -21.51 -19.38 11.78
C VAL A 168 -20.09 -19.93 11.76
N ALA A 169 -19.10 -19.03 11.81
CA ALA A 169 -17.69 -19.33 12.03
C ALA A 169 -16.98 -20.23 10.99
N SER A 170 -17.45 -20.30 9.73
CA SER A 170 -16.78 -21.12 8.70
C SER A 170 -15.39 -20.58 8.31
N LEU A 171 -15.23 -19.27 8.12
CA LEU A 171 -13.92 -18.67 7.81
C LEU A 171 -12.89 -18.83 8.93
N PRO A 172 -13.21 -18.60 10.23
CA PRO A 172 -12.30 -18.90 11.33
C PRO A 172 -11.79 -20.33 11.35
N LEU A 173 -12.62 -21.32 11.01
CA LEU A 173 -12.23 -22.73 10.95
C LEU A 173 -11.25 -22.98 9.79
N VAL A 174 -11.54 -22.47 8.60
CA VAL A 174 -10.66 -22.58 7.41
C VAL A 174 -9.30 -21.95 7.70
N LEU A 175 -9.28 -20.75 8.27
CA LEU A 175 -8.03 -20.07 8.65
C LEU A 175 -7.27 -20.83 9.72
N SER A 176 -7.94 -21.37 10.73
CA SER A 176 -7.28 -22.17 11.76
C SER A 176 -6.58 -23.40 11.15
N ASN A 177 -7.27 -24.13 10.28
CA ASN A 177 -6.71 -25.27 9.57
C ASN A 177 -5.53 -24.86 8.68
N PHE A 178 -5.67 -23.75 7.94
CA PHE A 178 -4.60 -23.21 7.09
C PHE A 178 -3.34 -22.91 7.92
N TYR A 179 -3.45 -22.12 8.97
CA TYR A 179 -2.30 -21.77 9.81
C TYR A 179 -1.62 -22.99 10.41
N ASN A 180 -2.39 -23.96 10.89
CA ASN A 180 -1.85 -25.20 11.44
C ASN A 180 -0.99 -25.97 10.44
N VAL A 181 -1.37 -25.97 9.16
CA VAL A 181 -0.67 -26.70 8.10
C VAL A 181 0.44 -25.87 7.46
N VAL A 182 0.20 -24.57 7.22
CA VAL A 182 1.06 -23.74 6.35
C VAL A 182 2.14 -23.01 7.14
N ASN A 183 1.93 -22.72 8.43
CA ASN A 183 2.90 -21.95 9.22
C ASN A 183 4.34 -22.51 9.15
N ALA A 184 4.51 -23.82 9.24
CA ALA A 184 5.81 -24.46 9.10
C ALA A 184 6.43 -24.31 7.70
N HIS A 185 5.59 -24.28 6.65
CA HIS A 185 6.05 -24.04 5.27
C HIS A 185 6.47 -22.59 5.09
N VAL A 186 5.71 -21.62 5.59
CA VAL A 186 6.07 -20.18 5.58
C VAL A 186 7.41 -19.98 6.29
N PHE A 187 7.58 -20.54 7.47
CA PHE A 187 8.85 -20.43 8.20
C PHE A 187 10.04 -21.00 7.42
N ARG A 188 9.87 -22.19 6.82
CA ARG A 188 10.96 -22.87 6.06
C ARG A 188 11.23 -22.24 4.69
N SER A 189 10.21 -21.67 4.05
CA SER A 189 10.38 -20.96 2.76
C SER A 189 11.03 -19.59 2.94
N ARG A 190 11.03 -19.06 4.16
CA ARG A 190 11.42 -17.68 4.45
C ARG A 190 10.52 -16.65 3.76
N ALA A 191 9.33 -17.03 3.30
CA ALA A 191 8.38 -16.10 2.72
C ALA A 191 7.77 -15.19 3.79
N SER A 192 7.64 -13.90 3.50
CA SER A 192 6.81 -12.97 4.28
C SER A 192 5.37 -13.09 3.81
N VAL A 193 4.41 -13.16 4.73
CA VAL A 193 2.98 -13.21 4.40
C VAL A 193 2.26 -12.05 5.05
N ILE A 194 1.74 -11.13 4.23
CA ILE A 194 1.00 -9.96 4.70
C ILE A 194 -0.49 -10.13 4.42
N TRP A 195 -1.28 -10.02 5.47
CA TRP A 195 -2.73 -10.09 5.43
C TRP A 195 -3.32 -8.70 5.61
N ILE A 196 -4.12 -8.26 4.67
CA ILE A 196 -4.88 -7.01 4.83
C ILE A 196 -6.25 -7.36 5.41
N GLY A 197 -6.58 -6.75 6.55
CA GLY A 197 -7.84 -6.94 7.25
C GLY A 197 -8.65 -5.65 7.34
N GLN A 198 -9.98 -5.79 7.33
CA GLN A 198 -10.89 -4.69 7.59
C GLN A 198 -11.35 -4.75 9.05
N ALA A 199 -11.49 -3.57 9.65
CA ALA A 199 -12.07 -3.43 10.98
C ALA A 199 -13.55 -3.82 10.97
N ARG A 200 -13.97 -4.61 11.94
CA ARG A 200 -15.37 -4.95 12.18
C ARG A 200 -15.75 -4.73 13.64
N THR A 201 -16.99 -4.41 13.87
CA THR A 201 -17.54 -4.27 15.22
C THR A 201 -17.56 -5.65 15.89
N LYS A 202 -16.87 -5.78 17.01
CA LYS A 202 -16.92 -6.97 17.89
C LYS A 202 -17.75 -6.64 19.13
N GLY A 203 -18.35 -7.66 19.74
CA GLY A 203 -19.11 -7.53 20.98
C GLY A 203 -20.52 -6.99 20.80
N ILE A 204 -21.13 -7.14 19.62
CA ILE A 204 -22.55 -6.76 19.39
C ILE A 204 -23.41 -7.59 20.36
N GLY A 205 -24.20 -6.89 21.20
CA GLY A 205 -24.99 -7.53 22.27
C GLY A 205 -24.27 -7.69 23.61
N SER A 206 -23.01 -7.28 23.73
CA SER A 206 -22.28 -7.20 25.00
C SER A 206 -22.12 -5.76 25.50
N TYR A 207 -21.77 -5.57 26.77
CA TYR A 207 -21.52 -4.27 27.38
C TYR A 207 -20.34 -3.50 26.72
N PHE A 208 -19.44 -4.21 26.03
CA PHE A 208 -18.25 -3.63 25.41
C PHE A 208 -18.26 -3.89 23.91
N VAL A 209 -18.68 -2.89 23.15
CA VAL A 209 -18.61 -2.89 21.69
C VAL A 209 -17.33 -2.19 21.28
N HIS A 210 -16.46 -2.88 20.51
CA HIS A 210 -15.21 -2.31 20.02
C HIS A 210 -14.94 -2.73 18.57
N MET A 211 -14.13 -1.95 17.88
CA MET A 211 -13.62 -2.32 16.57
C MET A 211 -12.47 -3.32 16.72
N GLY A 212 -12.48 -4.36 15.93
CA GLY A 212 -11.44 -5.38 15.98
C GLY A 212 -11.23 -6.09 14.66
N LEU A 213 -10.15 -6.86 14.59
CA LEU A 213 -9.82 -7.70 13.44
C LEU A 213 -10.86 -8.82 13.31
N SER A 214 -11.35 -9.06 12.09
CA SER A 214 -12.25 -10.17 11.76
C SER A 214 -11.47 -11.46 11.46
N GLY A 215 -12.15 -12.63 11.43
CA GLY A 215 -11.56 -13.89 10.99
C GLY A 215 -11.10 -14.85 12.11
N GLY A 216 -11.43 -14.54 13.38
CA GLY A 216 -11.19 -15.42 14.53
C GLY A 216 -9.81 -15.27 15.18
N ASN A 217 -9.53 -16.09 16.20
CA ASN A 217 -8.34 -15.91 17.04
C ASN A 217 -7.07 -16.57 16.47
N ALA A 218 -7.20 -17.53 15.56
CA ALA A 218 -6.05 -18.27 15.02
C ALA A 218 -5.03 -17.32 14.37
N GLN A 219 -5.49 -16.37 13.59
CA GLN A 219 -4.63 -15.38 12.94
C GLN A 219 -3.90 -14.49 13.95
N GLU A 220 -4.55 -14.10 15.06
CA GLU A 220 -3.91 -13.33 16.12
C GLU A 220 -2.83 -14.15 16.83
N PHE A 221 -3.03 -15.45 16.95
CA PHE A 221 -2.05 -16.36 17.54
C PHE A 221 -0.81 -16.52 16.66
N TYR A 222 -1.01 -16.83 15.36
CA TYR A 222 0.08 -17.11 14.42
C TYR A 222 0.80 -15.86 13.89
N ALA A 223 0.18 -14.69 13.95
CA ALA A 223 0.81 -13.46 13.50
C ALA A 223 2.07 -13.13 14.34
N TYR A 224 3.16 -12.83 13.66
CA TYR A 224 4.38 -12.25 14.23
C TYR A 224 4.15 -10.80 14.63
N GLN A 225 3.44 -10.05 13.77
CA GLN A 225 3.05 -8.66 14.01
C GLN A 225 1.61 -8.41 13.61
N ILE A 226 0.93 -7.54 14.36
CA ILE A 226 -0.41 -7.03 14.05
C ILE A 226 -0.36 -5.52 14.13
N ILE A 227 -0.61 -4.87 13.00
CA ILE A 227 -0.54 -3.42 12.82
C ILE A 227 -1.95 -2.90 12.57
N ALA A 228 -2.48 -2.12 13.50
CA ALA A 228 -3.74 -1.40 13.31
C ALA A 228 -3.47 -0.05 12.65
N MET A 229 -4.27 0.30 11.65
CA MET A 229 -4.19 1.58 10.94
C MET A 229 -5.52 2.34 11.09
N ARG A 230 -5.41 3.62 11.44
CA ARG A 230 -6.57 4.53 11.51
C ARG A 230 -6.20 5.91 10.98
N ARG A 231 -7.17 6.72 10.63
CA ARG A 231 -6.92 8.14 10.36
C ARG A 231 -6.49 8.84 11.63
N GLY A 232 -5.52 9.70 11.50
CA GLY A 232 -5.12 10.63 12.56
C GLY A 232 -6.05 11.84 12.66
N GLN A 233 -5.63 12.85 13.41
CA GLN A 233 -6.37 14.08 13.56
C GLN A 233 -6.20 14.96 12.31
N ASN A 234 -7.24 15.71 11.94
CA ASN A 234 -7.17 16.62 10.78
C ASN A 234 -6.11 17.72 10.95
N SER A 235 -5.82 18.14 12.20
CA SER A 235 -4.75 19.10 12.51
C SER A 235 -3.35 18.63 12.09
N ASN A 236 -3.17 17.31 11.94
CA ASN A 236 -1.89 16.69 11.57
C ASN A 236 -1.88 16.28 10.07
N ALA A 237 -2.89 16.70 9.30
CA ALA A 237 -2.92 16.48 7.87
C ALA A 237 -1.80 17.29 7.19
N PRO A 238 -1.11 16.73 6.17
CA PRO A 238 -0.12 17.49 5.43
C PRO A 238 -0.80 18.61 4.64
N VAL A 239 -0.22 19.79 4.73
CA VAL A 239 -0.67 20.99 4.04
C VAL A 239 0.43 21.52 3.14
N LYS A 240 0.02 22.15 2.04
CA LYS A 240 0.88 22.86 1.11
C LYS A 240 0.59 24.34 1.24
N LYS A 241 1.63 25.14 1.35
CA LYS A 241 1.52 26.60 1.37
C LYS A 241 1.60 27.14 -0.04
N ILE A 242 0.59 27.90 -0.44
CA ILE A 242 0.46 28.47 -1.77
C ILE A 242 0.41 29.99 -1.60
N LYS A 243 1.21 30.72 -2.39
CA LYS A 243 1.08 32.17 -2.49
C LYS A 243 -0.07 32.49 -3.45
N GLU A 244 -1.18 32.99 -2.96
CA GLU A 244 -2.32 33.42 -3.77
C GLU A 244 -2.22 34.92 -4.03
N TYR A 245 -2.08 35.29 -5.28
CA TYR A 245 -1.93 36.68 -5.70
C TYR A 245 -3.29 37.31 -6.04
N PHE A 246 -3.51 38.52 -5.55
CA PHE A 246 -4.74 39.31 -5.78
C PHE A 246 -4.41 40.79 -5.93
N LEU A 247 -5.37 41.58 -6.47
CA LEU A 247 -5.31 43.02 -6.47
C LEU A 247 -6.03 43.57 -5.25
N ASN A 248 -5.37 44.47 -4.50
CA ASN A 248 -6.07 45.19 -3.46
C ASN A 248 -7.00 46.27 -4.07
N PRO A 249 -7.86 46.98 -3.31
CA PRO A 249 -8.76 48.00 -3.82
C PRO A 249 -8.06 49.13 -4.57
N ASP A 250 -6.77 49.37 -4.29
CA ASP A 250 -5.96 50.40 -5.00
C ASP A 250 -5.36 49.83 -6.30
N GLY A 251 -5.67 48.63 -6.73
CA GLY A 251 -5.16 47.98 -7.95
C GLY A 251 -3.71 47.53 -7.83
N LYS A 252 -3.15 47.40 -6.61
CA LYS A 252 -1.77 46.94 -6.40
C LYS A 252 -1.74 45.45 -6.14
N LEU A 253 -0.78 44.78 -6.81
CA LEU A 253 -0.53 43.35 -6.61
C LEU A 253 -0.11 43.05 -5.16
N ARG A 254 -0.83 42.13 -4.50
CA ARG A 254 -0.55 41.60 -3.18
C ARG A 254 -0.61 40.08 -3.25
N PHE A 255 -0.16 39.43 -2.19
CA PHE A 255 -0.35 37.98 -2.01
C PHE A 255 -0.73 37.68 -0.56
N GLN A 256 -1.47 36.61 -0.40
CA GLN A 256 -1.70 35.95 0.87
C GLN A 256 -1.17 34.52 0.81
N THR A 257 -0.83 33.95 1.96
CA THR A 257 -0.45 32.54 2.03
C THR A 257 -1.68 31.73 2.41
N VAL A 258 -2.09 30.85 1.50
CA VAL A 258 -3.22 29.93 1.69
C VAL A 258 -2.66 28.54 1.97
N GLU A 259 -3.24 27.84 2.93
CA GLU A 259 -2.89 26.46 3.23
C GLU A 259 -3.92 25.53 2.59
N GLU A 260 -3.43 24.62 1.74
CA GLU A 260 -4.26 23.60 1.09
C GLU A 260 -3.91 22.22 1.64
N THR A 261 -4.91 21.47 2.04
CA THR A 261 -4.73 20.10 2.54
C THR A 261 -4.46 19.16 1.38
N ILE A 262 -3.27 18.57 1.36
CA ILE A 262 -2.79 17.68 0.28
C ILE A 262 -2.78 16.20 0.68
N GLY A 263 -3.39 15.88 1.81
CA GLY A 263 -3.41 14.51 2.31
C GLY A 263 -4.15 14.39 3.64
N PHE A 264 -3.80 13.38 4.39
CA PHE A 264 -4.28 13.16 5.75
C PHE A 264 -3.18 12.48 6.57
N SER A 265 -3.29 12.50 7.89
CA SER A 265 -2.40 11.73 8.74
C SER A 265 -2.94 10.31 8.98
N VAL A 266 -2.04 9.37 9.15
CA VAL A 266 -2.33 7.96 9.44
C VAL A 266 -1.63 7.57 10.72
N VAL A 267 -2.38 7.02 11.65
CA VAL A 267 -1.84 6.45 12.87
C VAL A 267 -1.70 4.94 12.70
N LEU A 268 -0.49 4.46 12.95
CA LEU A 268 -0.18 3.03 13.04
C LEU A 268 0.02 2.66 14.51
N LYS A 269 -0.62 1.59 14.95
CA LYS A 269 -0.50 1.03 16.29
C LYS A 269 -0.06 -0.43 16.21
N LEU A 270 0.90 -0.83 17.01
CA LEU A 270 1.28 -2.24 17.16
C LEU A 270 0.39 -2.89 18.21
N ASP A 271 -0.62 -3.65 17.75
CA ASP A 271 -1.46 -4.45 18.65
C ASP A 271 -0.72 -5.71 19.12
N LYS A 272 0.20 -6.23 18.28
CA LYS A 272 1.10 -7.35 18.60
C LYS A 272 2.43 -7.20 17.88
N THR A 273 3.52 -7.53 18.54
CA THR A 273 4.83 -7.71 17.91
C THR A 273 5.71 -8.68 18.69
N ASN A 274 6.40 -9.55 17.96
CA ASN A 274 7.44 -10.43 18.47
C ASN A 274 8.85 -9.87 18.16
N SER A 275 8.94 -8.70 17.51
CA SER A 275 10.21 -8.05 17.22
C SER A 275 10.80 -7.40 18.46
N CYS A 276 12.03 -7.76 18.80
CA CYS A 276 12.79 -7.05 19.84
C CYS A 276 13.34 -5.69 19.35
N GLN A 277 13.34 -5.46 18.03
CA GLN A 277 13.82 -4.23 17.39
C GLN A 277 12.72 -3.21 17.12
N SER A 278 11.43 -3.59 17.31
CA SER A 278 10.34 -2.63 17.20
C SER A 278 10.43 -1.57 18.29
N ALA A 279 9.95 -0.37 18.00
CA ALA A 279 9.96 0.74 18.95
C ALA A 279 9.12 0.40 20.20
N LYS A 280 9.77 -0.10 21.25
CA LYS A 280 9.12 -0.45 22.53
C LYS A 280 8.59 0.77 23.27
N GLU A 281 9.14 1.94 22.98
CA GLU A 281 8.83 3.20 23.69
C GLU A 281 7.52 3.83 23.23
N LYS A 282 7.06 3.51 22.01
CA LYS A 282 5.83 4.07 21.43
C LYS A 282 4.90 2.95 21.01
N SER A 283 3.70 2.93 21.55
CA SER A 283 2.66 2.00 21.13
C SER A 283 2.07 2.35 19.76
N GLU A 284 2.22 3.59 19.31
CA GLU A 284 1.72 4.10 18.05
C GLU A 284 2.61 5.21 17.47
N ILE A 285 2.55 5.38 16.15
CA ILE A 285 3.14 6.49 15.40
C ILE A 285 2.10 7.12 14.50
N GLU A 286 2.26 8.40 14.20
CA GLU A 286 1.44 9.13 13.25
C GLU A 286 2.33 9.62 12.10
N ILE A 287 1.93 9.34 10.86
CA ILE A 287 2.69 9.65 9.65
C ILE A 287 1.78 10.30 8.60
N PRO A 288 2.32 11.19 7.75
CA PRO A 288 1.55 11.79 6.67
C PRO A 288 1.26 10.79 5.55
N PHE A 289 0.09 10.93 4.95
CA PHE A 289 -0.30 10.29 3.70
C PHE A 289 -0.71 11.39 2.72
N TYR A 290 -0.13 11.38 1.52
CA TYR A 290 -0.36 12.37 0.47
C TYR A 290 -1.26 11.79 -0.62
N TYR A 291 -2.23 12.57 -1.12
CA TYR A 291 -3.16 12.10 -2.15
C TYR A 291 -2.44 11.69 -3.44
N GLU A 292 -1.40 12.42 -3.83
CA GLU A 292 -0.67 12.21 -5.08
C GLU A 292 0.48 11.20 -5.01
N SER A 293 0.99 10.88 -3.82
CA SER A 293 2.21 10.07 -3.69
C SER A 293 2.16 9.00 -2.60
N GLY A 294 1.00 8.83 -1.93
CA GLY A 294 0.85 7.88 -0.84
C GLY A 294 1.69 8.27 0.38
N PHE A 295 2.57 7.39 0.82
CA PHE A 295 3.46 7.64 1.96
C PHE A 295 4.80 8.29 1.56
N LYS A 296 5.03 8.52 0.28
CA LYS A 296 6.24 9.23 -0.17
C LYS A 296 6.01 10.72 -0.03
N GLN A 297 6.96 11.40 0.63
CA GLN A 297 6.92 12.85 0.68
C GLN A 297 7.01 13.39 -0.76
N PRO A 298 6.12 14.29 -1.17
CA PRO A 298 6.25 14.97 -2.46
C PRO A 298 7.63 15.63 -2.53
N LYS A 299 8.24 15.65 -3.72
CA LYS A 299 9.46 16.42 -3.94
C LYS A 299 9.19 17.85 -3.47
N GLU A 300 10.14 18.46 -2.76
CA GLU A 300 10.05 19.88 -2.40
C GLU A 300 9.72 20.68 -3.66
N GLN A 301 8.55 21.28 -3.68
CA GLN A 301 8.12 22.05 -4.82
C GLN A 301 8.70 23.44 -4.66
N VAL A 302 9.31 23.95 -5.71
CA VAL A 302 9.58 25.36 -5.95
C VAL A 302 8.32 26.15 -5.58
N GLU A 303 8.47 27.37 -5.06
CA GLU A 303 7.36 28.23 -4.63
C GLU A 303 6.15 28.14 -5.57
N ILE A 304 5.04 27.59 -5.02
CA ILE A 304 3.81 27.47 -5.77
C ILE A 304 3.01 28.73 -5.53
N PHE A 305 2.51 29.29 -6.60
CA PHE A 305 1.61 30.42 -6.55
C PHE A 305 0.38 30.17 -7.44
N ARG A 306 -0.71 30.80 -7.10
CA ARG A 306 -1.91 30.85 -7.91
C ARG A 306 -2.46 32.29 -7.92
N ILE A 307 -3.33 32.57 -8.89
CA ILE A 307 -4.11 33.79 -8.93
C ILE A 307 -5.41 33.54 -8.16
N ASP A 308 -5.90 34.55 -7.46
CA ASP A 308 -7.16 34.49 -6.75
C ASP A 308 -8.27 33.96 -7.68
N GLN A 309 -8.88 32.85 -7.30
CA GLN A 309 -9.89 32.16 -8.10
C GLN A 309 -11.17 32.96 -8.22
N GLU A 310 -11.49 33.81 -7.21
CA GLU A 310 -12.69 34.63 -7.17
C GLU A 310 -12.52 35.96 -7.92
N ALA A 311 -11.30 36.31 -8.37
CA ALA A 311 -11.04 37.49 -9.12
C ALA A 311 -11.74 37.50 -10.50
N SER A 312 -12.15 38.71 -10.98
CA SER A 312 -12.70 38.84 -12.32
C SER A 312 -11.67 38.46 -13.41
N GLU A 313 -12.12 38.09 -14.61
CA GLU A 313 -11.21 37.70 -15.68
C GLU A 313 -10.28 38.89 -16.08
N GLU A 314 -10.77 40.14 -15.97
CA GLU A 314 -9.96 41.36 -16.20
C GLU A 314 -8.87 41.49 -15.14
N ASP A 315 -9.21 41.23 -13.86
CA ASP A 315 -8.26 41.28 -12.76
C ASP A 315 -7.23 40.14 -12.87
N LYS A 316 -7.65 38.92 -13.25
CA LYS A 316 -6.72 37.81 -13.50
C LYS A 316 -5.71 38.13 -14.60
N GLN A 317 -6.16 38.72 -15.69
CA GLN A 317 -5.27 39.18 -16.78
C GLN A 317 -4.28 40.23 -16.28
N ARG A 318 -4.74 41.21 -15.49
CA ARG A 318 -3.90 42.26 -14.92
C ARG A 318 -2.90 41.71 -13.91
N ILE A 319 -3.32 40.75 -13.05
CA ILE A 319 -2.43 40.08 -12.12
C ILE A 319 -1.33 39.34 -12.90
N ASN A 320 -1.71 38.60 -13.94
CA ASN A 320 -0.77 37.86 -14.79
C ASN A 320 0.29 38.80 -15.41
N GLN A 321 -0.13 39.92 -15.95
CA GLN A 321 0.77 40.92 -16.52
C GLN A 321 1.74 41.47 -15.45
N LEU A 322 1.24 41.79 -14.26
CA LEU A 322 2.06 42.28 -13.15
C LEU A 322 3.03 41.22 -12.61
N LEU A 323 2.69 39.93 -12.64
CA LEU A 323 3.57 38.84 -12.27
C LEU A 323 4.71 38.67 -13.27
N ILE A 324 4.45 38.86 -14.57
CA ILE A 324 5.45 38.87 -15.63
C ILE A 324 6.38 40.10 -15.49
N GLU A 325 5.83 41.30 -15.32
CA GLU A 325 6.60 42.51 -15.11
C GLU A 325 7.54 42.44 -13.90
N LYS A 326 7.14 41.72 -12.85
CA LYS A 326 7.97 41.50 -11.68
C LYS A 326 8.93 40.31 -11.79
N GLY A 327 8.95 39.61 -12.92
CA GLY A 327 9.81 38.45 -13.14
C GLY A 327 9.46 37.22 -12.30
N ILE A 328 8.23 37.18 -11.74
CA ILE A 328 7.71 36.01 -10.97
C ILE A 328 7.23 34.96 -11.96
N LEU A 329 6.60 35.36 -13.06
CA LEU A 329 6.28 34.50 -14.22
C LEU A 329 7.27 34.78 -15.34
N LYS A 330 7.75 33.70 -15.99
CA LYS A 330 8.46 33.83 -17.28
C LYS A 330 7.45 34.06 -18.39
N ASP A 331 7.80 34.89 -19.40
CA ASP A 331 6.99 35.11 -20.58
C ASP A 331 6.68 33.78 -21.28
N ASN A 332 5.49 33.25 -21.05
CA ASN A 332 4.94 32.20 -21.88
C ASN A 332 3.52 32.61 -22.30
N PRO A 333 3.33 33.03 -23.58
CA PRO A 333 2.02 33.37 -24.08
C PRO A 333 1.21 32.07 -24.26
N PHE A 334 0.08 31.96 -23.58
CA PHE A 334 -0.92 30.90 -23.74
C PHE A 334 -0.71 29.58 -23.00
N VAL A 335 -0.99 29.59 -21.69
CA VAL A 335 -1.67 28.48 -21.08
C VAL A 335 -3.10 28.93 -20.79
N PRO A 336 -4.16 28.28 -21.33
CA PRO A 336 -5.53 28.60 -20.96
C PRO A 336 -5.72 28.41 -19.46
N LEU A 337 -6.31 29.40 -18.81
CA LEU A 337 -6.58 29.46 -17.35
C LEU A 337 -7.62 28.42 -16.91
N HIS A 338 -7.31 27.14 -17.04
CA HIS A 338 -7.98 26.02 -16.42
C HIS A 338 -6.97 25.04 -15.80
N VAL A 339 -5.83 25.57 -15.34
CA VAL A 339 -4.86 24.77 -14.59
C VAL A 339 -4.84 25.31 -13.17
N ASP A 340 -5.40 24.57 -12.25
CA ASP A 340 -5.45 24.90 -10.82
C ASP A 340 -4.05 25.00 -10.17
N THR A 341 -2.99 24.72 -10.94
CA THR A 341 -1.62 24.78 -10.43
C THR A 341 -0.60 24.93 -11.57
N ILE A 342 0.21 26.00 -11.58
CA ILE A 342 1.36 26.14 -12.48
C ILE A 342 2.59 25.57 -11.75
N ILE A 343 3.12 24.48 -12.25
CA ILE A 343 4.40 23.90 -11.79
C ILE A 343 5.50 24.49 -12.67
N ILE A 344 6.43 25.24 -12.08
CA ILE A 344 7.65 25.66 -12.77
C ILE A 344 8.68 24.55 -12.58
N ASP A 345 8.71 23.60 -13.50
CA ASP A 345 9.81 22.66 -13.68
C ASP A 345 10.33 22.83 -15.12
N ASP A 346 11.29 23.71 -15.31
CA ASP A 346 12.14 23.74 -16.51
C ASP A 346 13.60 23.91 -16.10
N ILE A 347 14.12 22.86 -15.45
CA ILE A 347 15.51 22.49 -15.62
C ILE A 347 15.46 21.19 -16.43
N LYS A 348 15.50 21.34 -17.77
CA LYS A 348 15.81 20.20 -18.65
C LYS A 348 17.20 19.72 -18.29
N PRO A 349 17.38 18.48 -17.82
CA PRO A 349 18.70 17.88 -17.91
C PRO A 349 18.95 17.72 -19.42
N GLU A 350 20.03 18.30 -19.93
CA GLU A 350 20.55 17.96 -21.25
C GLU A 350 20.83 16.45 -21.27
N ILE A 351 19.90 15.70 -21.87
CA ILE A 351 20.13 14.28 -22.14
C ILE A 351 20.99 14.25 -23.41
N ASN A 352 22.28 14.15 -23.23
CA ASN A 352 23.19 13.79 -24.32
C ASN A 352 22.94 12.34 -24.71
N VAL A 353 22.15 12.10 -25.75
CA VAL A 353 22.00 10.78 -26.36
C VAL A 353 23.25 10.52 -27.19
N VAL A 354 24.05 9.56 -26.77
CA VAL A 354 25.22 9.07 -27.52
C VAL A 354 24.83 7.82 -28.28
N ASP A 355 25.23 7.72 -29.53
CA ASP A 355 25.08 6.49 -30.31
C ASP A 355 25.98 5.37 -29.78
N GLY A 356 25.77 4.14 -30.25
CA GLY A 356 26.56 2.97 -29.82
C GLY A 356 28.08 3.07 -30.06
N ASN A 357 28.58 4.19 -30.65
CA ASN A 357 29.98 4.47 -30.92
C ASN A 357 30.51 5.71 -30.13
N GLY A 358 29.69 6.28 -29.24
CA GLY A 358 30.11 7.37 -28.36
C GLY A 358 30.00 8.78 -28.95
N ASN A 359 29.28 8.99 -30.06
CA ASN A 359 29.10 10.31 -30.67
C ASN A 359 27.77 10.94 -30.24
N THR A 360 27.79 12.22 -29.88
CA THR A 360 26.60 13.00 -29.50
C THR A 360 25.74 13.25 -30.74
N LEU A 361 24.49 12.77 -30.75
CA LEU A 361 23.53 13.05 -31.80
C LEU A 361 22.91 14.43 -31.55
N LYS A 362 23.11 15.38 -32.49
CA LYS A 362 22.38 16.67 -32.56
C LYS A 362 20.96 16.39 -33.01
N GLU A 363 19.96 16.88 -32.28
CA GLU A 363 18.56 16.85 -32.68
C GLU A 363 18.39 17.52 -34.04
N SER A 364 17.92 16.76 -35.03
CA SER A 364 17.32 17.31 -36.24
C SER A 364 15.82 17.46 -36.01
N GLU A 365 15.32 18.65 -36.29
CA GLU A 365 13.90 19.01 -36.36
C GLU A 365 13.15 17.99 -37.22
N GLU A 366 12.21 17.24 -36.60
CA GLU A 366 10.96 16.76 -37.19
C GLU A 366 10.31 15.67 -36.30
N TYR A 367 9.53 16.11 -35.33
CA TYR A 367 8.39 15.31 -34.86
C TYR A 367 7.17 16.22 -34.70
N LYS A 368 6.45 16.40 -35.79
CA LYS A 368 5.05 16.87 -35.74
C LYS A 368 4.17 15.76 -35.26
N VAL A 369 3.77 15.79 -34.00
CA VAL A 369 2.70 14.93 -33.49
C VAL A 369 1.37 15.57 -33.87
N SER A 370 0.75 15.00 -34.91
CA SER A 370 -0.67 15.17 -35.20
C SER A 370 -1.48 14.27 -34.30
N ASN A 371 -2.11 14.79 -33.27
CA ASN A 371 -3.28 14.13 -32.66
C ASN A 371 -4.20 15.16 -32.02
N LYS A 372 -5.01 15.81 -32.87
CA LYS A 372 -6.28 16.42 -32.48
C LYS A 372 -7.33 15.31 -32.47
N LYS A 373 -7.72 14.81 -31.30
CA LYS A 373 -9.04 14.24 -31.08
C LYS A 373 -9.72 15.06 -29.98
N THR A 374 -10.58 15.94 -30.45
CA THR A 374 -11.55 16.68 -29.62
C THR A 374 -12.60 15.67 -29.17
N ILE A 375 -12.67 15.39 -27.89
CA ILE A 375 -13.78 14.66 -27.28
C ILE A 375 -14.75 15.71 -26.74
N THR A 376 -15.87 15.90 -27.45
CA THR A 376 -17.00 16.68 -26.95
C THR A 376 -17.79 15.79 -25.98
N LEU A 377 -17.81 16.15 -24.71
CA LEU A 377 -18.70 15.56 -23.72
C LEU A 377 -20.05 16.25 -23.79
N ASP A 378 -21.04 15.55 -24.38
CA ASP A 378 -22.44 15.92 -24.31
C ASP A 378 -22.97 15.66 -22.90
N THR A 379 -23.36 16.73 -22.23
CA THR A 379 -24.10 16.64 -20.94
C THR A 379 -25.57 16.34 -21.18
N PRO A 380 -26.14 15.28 -20.58
CA PRO A 380 -27.58 15.04 -20.72
C PRO A 380 -28.39 15.99 -19.85
N LYS A 381 -29.31 16.74 -20.49
CA LYS A 381 -30.29 17.60 -19.85
C LYS A 381 -31.23 16.78 -18.96
N LYS A 382 -31.24 17.06 -17.66
CA LYS A 382 -32.23 16.55 -16.71
C LYS A 382 -33.65 17.07 -17.05
N LYS A 383 -34.53 16.17 -17.46
CA LYS A 383 -35.99 16.42 -17.46
C LYS A 383 -36.53 16.18 -16.04
N ARG A 384 -37.06 17.24 -15.41
CA ARG A 384 -37.88 17.16 -14.20
C ARG A 384 -39.26 16.61 -14.56
N GLY A 385 -39.63 15.43 -14.05
CA GLY A 385 -40.96 14.89 -14.02
C GLY A 385 -41.51 14.90 -12.59
N ARG A 386 -42.62 15.58 -12.37
CA ARG A 386 -43.39 15.56 -11.12
C ARG A 386 -44.08 14.20 -10.91
N PRO A 387 -44.23 13.69 -9.70
CA PRO A 387 -45.06 12.53 -9.42
C PRO A 387 -46.51 12.95 -9.27
N LYS A 388 -47.42 12.21 -9.92
CA LYS A 388 -48.86 12.23 -9.64
C LYS A 388 -49.17 11.27 -8.49
N LYS A 389 -49.99 11.77 -7.57
CA LYS A 389 -50.70 10.97 -6.55
C LYS A 389 -51.74 10.05 -7.23
N VAL A 390 -51.82 8.83 -6.82
CA VAL A 390 -52.99 8.10 -6.32
C VAL A 390 -52.47 7.06 -5.34
#